data_2441af1a16f47afa4dd882c0139b55d2
#
_entry.id   2441af1a16f47afa4dd882c0139b55d2
#
_cell.length_a   1.000
_cell.length_b   1.000
_cell.length_c   1.000
_cell.angle_alpha   90.00
_cell.angle_beta   90.00
_cell.angle_gamma   90.00
#
_symmetry.space_group_name_H-M   'P 1'
#
loop_
_entity.id
_entity.type
_entity.pdbx_description
1 polymer ?
#
loop_
_entity_poly.entity_id
_entity_poly.type
_entity_poly.pdbx_seq_one_letter_code
_entity_poly.pdbx_strand_id
1 'polypeptide(L)'
;MNKILTKKQLSDHAYSFVVENGQIARSSRPGNFVTVRADIHSERIPLVVVDSDKQKGTLTLVVQEAGLSSTKFCQLAEGDEILDVVGPLGTPYAISKVGTVVCVGGGVGTVSVLPVARAMKEAGNRVVSVVAAQTKDRLVVVDEMRQASDELIVVTDDGSEGQKGLPVDALGEILAREQVDRIVVVGPGAMMEAICQVGKEKSIPVDVALNAIIVDGTGICGSCRLTIGGKTRFVCIDGPFFDGTQVDWKEVETRGTIYSKMENDALEQIGVHLDKESRLEQTDKEQPTIKEPLGHGAENDSIEELTDRGAAWRDELRKSMKNKDRMALKRHAMPMVDMHTRTHDRIQEVAQGFTLEMAMDEARRCIDCAKPTCREGCPIHMNIPAFIKNIERREFRLAADTLRETSALPAVCGRVCPQEKQCESRCIYNKMKKQPVAIGYLCLLYTSPS
;
A
#
# COMPACT_ATOMS: atom_id res chain seq x y z
N MET A 1 2.71 -19.96 11.58
CA MET A 1 2.34 -19.24 12.82
C MET A 1 3.10 -17.94 12.80
N ASN A 2 2.41 -16.84 13.07
CA ASN A 2 2.97 -15.48 13.07
C ASN A 2 2.69 -14.87 14.45
N LYS A 3 3.13 -15.57 15.52
CA LYS A 3 2.86 -15.17 16.90
C LYS A 3 3.77 -14.02 17.29
N ILE A 4 3.22 -13.01 17.96
CA ILE A 4 3.97 -11.92 18.58
C ILE A 4 4.60 -12.44 19.86
N LEU A 5 5.92 -12.46 19.92
CA LEU A 5 6.68 -12.92 21.09
C LEU A 5 6.97 -11.78 22.08
N THR A 6 7.30 -10.60 21.54
CA THR A 6 7.52 -9.39 22.36
C THR A 6 7.00 -8.16 21.63
N LYS A 7 6.52 -7.19 22.42
CA LYS A 7 6.12 -5.86 21.98
C LYS A 7 6.80 -4.81 22.85
N LYS A 8 7.54 -3.89 22.23
CA LYS A 8 8.23 -2.80 22.95
C LYS A 8 7.83 -1.47 22.34
N GLN A 9 7.42 -0.53 23.17
CA GLN A 9 7.20 0.84 22.75
C GLN A 9 8.56 1.53 22.53
N LEU A 10 8.74 2.19 21.39
CA LEU A 10 9.94 2.92 21.01
C LEU A 10 9.76 4.44 21.15
N SER A 11 8.54 4.93 20.85
CA SER A 11 8.11 6.32 21.01
C SER A 11 6.61 6.34 21.26
N ASP A 12 6.00 7.50 21.39
CA ASP A 12 4.57 7.64 21.68
C ASP A 12 3.69 6.95 20.62
N HIS A 13 4.16 6.86 19.37
CA HIS A 13 3.42 6.31 18.23
C HIS A 13 4.18 5.22 17.47
N ALA A 14 5.25 4.65 18.02
CA ALA A 14 6.03 3.61 17.35
C ALA A 14 6.33 2.42 18.27
N TYR A 15 6.18 1.22 17.75
CA TYR A 15 6.35 -0.04 18.47
C TYR A 15 7.23 -1.00 17.70
N SER A 16 8.08 -1.74 18.43
CA SER A 16 8.83 -2.89 17.91
C SER A 16 8.12 -4.17 18.29
N PHE A 17 8.00 -5.08 17.33
CA PHE A 17 7.41 -6.40 17.48
C PHE A 17 8.42 -7.47 17.08
N VAL A 18 8.63 -8.46 17.94
CA VAL A 18 9.33 -9.69 17.58
C VAL A 18 8.30 -10.76 17.25
N VAL A 19 8.31 -11.25 16.01
CA VAL A 19 7.32 -12.15 15.45
C VAL A 19 7.96 -13.47 15.08
N GLU A 20 7.34 -14.59 15.46
CA GLU A 20 7.75 -15.92 15.08
C GLU A 20 7.38 -16.21 13.62
N ASN A 21 8.39 -16.31 12.74
CA ASN A 21 8.24 -16.79 11.37
C ASN A 21 9.59 -17.34 10.85
N GLY A 22 9.85 -18.61 11.08
CA GLY A 22 11.13 -19.22 10.77
C GLY A 22 11.43 -19.30 9.27
N GLN A 23 10.43 -19.32 8.41
CA GLN A 23 10.65 -19.37 6.96
C GLN A 23 11.19 -18.03 6.45
N ILE A 24 10.54 -16.94 6.83
CA ILE A 24 10.94 -15.59 6.42
C ILE A 24 12.27 -15.23 7.09
N ALA A 25 12.44 -15.53 8.39
CA ALA A 25 13.67 -15.24 9.13
C ALA A 25 14.93 -15.83 8.47
N ARG A 26 14.86 -17.07 7.99
CA ARG A 26 16.00 -17.74 7.33
C ARG A 26 16.39 -17.11 5.99
N SER A 27 15.43 -16.52 5.29
CA SER A 27 15.62 -16.01 3.91
C SER A 27 15.77 -14.50 3.84
N SER A 28 15.41 -13.76 4.90
CA SER A 28 15.53 -12.30 4.93
C SER A 28 16.97 -11.81 4.86
N ARG A 29 17.16 -10.72 4.16
CA ARG A 29 18.42 -9.98 3.98
C ARG A 29 18.17 -8.48 4.14
N PRO A 30 19.20 -7.66 4.45
CA PRO A 30 19.05 -6.21 4.53
C PRO A 30 18.35 -5.62 3.31
N GLY A 31 17.38 -4.73 3.55
CA GLY A 31 16.57 -4.13 2.49
C GLY A 31 15.28 -4.89 2.15
N ASN A 32 15.10 -6.12 2.65
CA ASN A 32 13.82 -6.81 2.50
C ASN A 32 12.75 -6.22 3.44
N PHE A 33 11.50 -6.39 3.01
CA PHE A 33 10.32 -6.06 3.79
C PHE A 33 9.32 -7.23 3.76
N VAL A 34 8.29 -7.14 4.55
CA VAL A 34 7.13 -8.04 4.55
C VAL A 34 5.86 -7.24 4.39
N THR A 35 4.79 -7.84 3.87
CA THR A 35 3.46 -7.29 4.06
C THR A 35 2.76 -8.04 5.19
N VAL A 36 2.12 -7.31 6.09
CA VAL A 36 1.41 -7.87 7.24
C VAL A 36 -0.05 -7.46 7.21
N ARG A 37 -0.90 -8.31 7.77
CA ARG A 37 -2.31 -8.05 7.98
C ARG A 37 -2.70 -8.50 9.38
N ALA A 38 -3.14 -7.58 10.23
CA ALA A 38 -3.46 -7.86 11.63
C ALA A 38 -4.62 -8.84 11.76
N ASP A 39 -5.74 -8.57 11.09
CA ASP A 39 -6.97 -9.35 11.12
C ASP A 39 -7.66 -9.37 9.74
N ILE A 40 -8.82 -10.05 9.64
CA ILE A 40 -9.58 -10.20 8.39
C ILE A 40 -10.14 -8.87 7.86
N HIS A 41 -10.29 -7.87 8.73
CA HIS A 41 -10.83 -6.54 8.39
C HIS A 41 -9.73 -5.50 8.15
N SER A 42 -8.47 -5.86 8.37
CA SER A 42 -7.32 -4.97 8.18
C SER A 42 -6.78 -5.08 6.75
N GLU A 43 -6.23 -3.99 6.24
CA GLU A 43 -5.49 -4.01 4.98
C GLU A 43 -4.05 -4.52 5.19
N ARG A 44 -3.41 -4.97 4.13
CA ARG A 44 -1.99 -5.30 4.16
C ARG A 44 -1.16 -4.02 4.18
N ILE A 45 -0.23 -3.94 5.12
CA ILE A 45 0.75 -2.86 5.20
C ILE A 45 2.16 -3.40 5.02
N PRO A 46 3.05 -2.70 4.28
CA PRO A 46 4.44 -3.07 4.15
C PRO A 46 5.24 -2.66 5.40
N LEU A 47 6.05 -3.57 5.92
CA LEU A 47 6.94 -3.33 7.06
C LEU A 47 8.34 -3.84 6.76
N VAL A 48 9.34 -3.03 7.03
CA VAL A 48 10.74 -3.44 6.85
C VAL A 48 11.12 -4.51 7.86
N VAL A 49 11.87 -5.52 7.42
CA VAL A 49 12.51 -6.48 8.31
C VAL A 49 13.76 -5.82 8.90
N VAL A 50 13.64 -5.33 10.13
CA VAL A 50 14.69 -4.59 10.83
C VAL A 50 15.80 -5.51 11.29
N ASP A 51 15.41 -6.71 11.73
CA ASP A 51 16.32 -7.78 12.15
C ASP A 51 15.68 -9.15 11.93
N SER A 52 16.50 -10.17 11.81
CA SER A 52 16.05 -11.56 11.68
C SER A 52 17.01 -12.51 12.38
N ASP A 53 16.52 -13.24 13.38
CA ASP A 53 17.27 -14.29 14.04
C ASP A 53 16.94 -15.64 13.36
N LYS A 54 17.90 -16.12 12.54
CA LYS A 54 17.73 -17.36 11.77
C LYS A 54 17.66 -18.61 12.66
N GLN A 55 18.28 -18.56 13.85
CA GLN A 55 18.33 -19.72 14.77
C GLN A 55 17.04 -19.80 15.57
N LYS A 56 16.56 -18.68 16.07
CA LYS A 56 15.26 -18.59 16.78
C LYS A 56 14.06 -18.57 15.84
N GLY A 57 14.28 -18.28 14.55
CA GLY A 57 13.20 -18.17 13.58
C GLY A 57 12.29 -16.97 13.81
N THR A 58 12.87 -15.83 14.20
CA THR A 58 12.11 -14.61 14.54
C THR A 58 12.48 -13.44 13.65
N LEU A 59 11.51 -12.53 13.47
CA LEU A 59 11.63 -11.26 12.75
C LEU A 59 11.38 -10.13 13.73
N THR A 60 12.15 -9.05 13.61
CA THR A 60 11.85 -7.77 14.25
C THR A 60 11.24 -6.83 13.24
N LEU A 61 10.04 -6.37 13.54
CA LEU A 61 9.29 -5.39 12.75
C LEU A 61 9.07 -4.14 13.60
N VAL A 62 9.13 -2.96 12.98
CA VAL A 62 8.79 -1.71 13.66
C VAL A 62 7.62 -1.08 12.92
N VAL A 63 6.61 -0.67 13.68
CA VAL A 63 5.37 -0.10 13.17
C VAL A 63 5.13 1.25 13.82
N GLN A 64 4.88 2.27 12.99
CA GLN A 64 4.41 3.57 13.43
C GLN A 64 2.91 3.69 13.18
N GLU A 65 2.18 4.24 14.14
CA GLU A 65 0.78 4.61 13.98
C GLU A 65 0.67 5.78 12.99
N ALA A 66 0.33 5.49 11.74
CA ALA A 66 0.24 6.47 10.66
C ALA A 66 -1.11 6.46 9.95
N GLY A 67 -1.87 5.37 10.06
CA GLY A 67 -3.19 5.19 9.45
C GLY A 67 -3.98 4.10 10.18
N LEU A 68 -5.20 3.82 9.72
CA LEU A 68 -6.11 2.88 10.40
C LEU A 68 -5.49 1.50 10.61
N SER A 69 -4.87 0.91 9.57
CA SER A 69 -4.33 -0.45 9.63
C SER A 69 -3.08 -0.53 10.52
N SER A 70 -2.20 0.46 10.50
CA SER A 70 -1.04 0.51 11.40
C SER A 70 -1.44 0.75 12.85
N THR A 71 -2.45 1.58 13.13
CA THR A 71 -3.01 1.78 14.47
C THR A 71 -3.61 0.48 15.01
N LYS A 72 -4.41 -0.25 14.21
CA LYS A 72 -4.92 -1.57 14.60
C LYS A 72 -3.80 -2.57 14.86
N PHE A 73 -2.76 -2.58 14.03
CA PHE A 73 -1.61 -3.45 14.24
C PHE A 73 -0.90 -3.13 15.55
N CYS A 74 -0.75 -1.84 15.89
CA CYS A 74 -0.15 -1.40 17.14
C CYS A 74 -0.99 -1.75 18.38
N GLN A 75 -2.27 -2.09 18.25
CA GLN A 75 -3.12 -2.57 19.35
C GLN A 75 -2.87 -4.05 19.70
N LEU A 76 -2.26 -4.85 18.81
CA LEU A 76 -1.92 -6.24 19.09
C LEU A 76 -0.97 -6.32 20.29
N ALA A 77 -1.13 -7.38 21.09
CA ALA A 77 -0.38 -7.66 22.30
C ALA A 77 0.60 -8.83 22.11
N GLU A 78 1.49 -9.01 23.08
CA GLU A 78 2.30 -10.22 23.18
C GLU A 78 1.41 -11.45 23.33
N GLY A 79 1.68 -12.47 22.53
CA GLY A 79 0.90 -13.69 22.47
C GLY A 79 -0.15 -13.73 21.37
N ASP A 80 -0.54 -12.58 20.80
CA ASP A 80 -1.47 -12.52 19.67
C ASP A 80 -0.85 -13.09 18.39
N GLU A 81 -1.70 -13.51 17.47
CA GLU A 81 -1.30 -13.98 16.14
C GLU A 81 -1.62 -12.92 15.07
N ILE A 82 -0.65 -12.63 14.21
CA ILE A 82 -0.85 -11.83 13.02
C ILE A 82 -1.45 -12.74 11.94
N LEU A 83 -2.55 -12.35 11.33
CA LEU A 83 -3.28 -13.16 10.36
C LEU A 83 -2.41 -13.55 9.16
N ASP A 84 -1.73 -12.58 8.55
CA ASP A 84 -0.82 -12.81 7.42
C ASP A 84 0.50 -12.09 7.63
N VAL A 85 1.60 -12.77 7.34
CA VAL A 85 2.94 -12.21 7.13
C VAL A 85 3.49 -12.83 5.85
N VAL A 86 3.62 -12.02 4.81
CA VAL A 86 4.08 -12.47 3.49
C VAL A 86 5.42 -11.85 3.18
N GLY A 87 6.40 -12.68 2.84
CA GLY A 87 7.76 -12.23 2.54
C GLY A 87 8.80 -13.39 2.52
N PRO A 88 10.10 -13.05 2.49
CA PRO A 88 10.63 -11.71 2.32
C PRO A 88 10.31 -11.16 0.92
N LEU A 89 9.98 -9.88 0.84
CA LEU A 89 9.64 -9.15 -0.38
C LEU A 89 10.75 -8.12 -0.70
N GLY A 90 10.71 -7.62 -1.92
CA GLY A 90 11.69 -6.65 -2.42
C GLY A 90 13.04 -7.29 -2.77
N THR A 91 13.83 -6.54 -3.54
CA THR A 91 15.22 -6.88 -3.84
C THR A 91 16.11 -6.48 -2.66
N PRO A 92 16.89 -7.41 -2.09
CA PRO A 92 17.81 -7.08 -1.02
C PRO A 92 18.81 -6.00 -1.44
N TYR A 93 19.18 -5.13 -0.51
CA TYR A 93 20.21 -4.14 -0.76
C TYR A 93 21.58 -4.80 -1.04
N ALA A 94 22.29 -4.32 -2.06
CA ALA A 94 23.59 -4.85 -2.45
C ALA A 94 24.69 -4.39 -1.46
N ILE A 95 25.11 -5.28 -0.58
CA ILE A 95 26.17 -5.02 0.39
C ILE A 95 27.54 -5.28 -0.23
N SER A 96 28.42 -4.29 -0.20
CA SER A 96 29.79 -4.40 -0.66
C SER A 96 30.70 -3.41 0.08
N LYS A 97 32.01 -3.68 0.10
CA LYS A 97 32.97 -2.72 0.61
C LYS A 97 33.22 -1.65 -0.43
N VAL A 98 32.82 -0.41 -0.15
CA VAL A 98 32.95 0.74 -1.04
C VAL A 98 33.80 1.86 -0.46
N GLY A 99 34.01 1.89 0.86
CA GLY A 99 34.76 2.94 1.56
C GLY A 99 33.95 3.58 2.69
N THR A 100 33.74 4.89 2.64
CA THR A 100 32.92 5.63 3.61
C THR A 100 31.48 5.71 3.12
N VAL A 101 30.56 5.24 3.94
CA VAL A 101 29.12 5.24 3.67
C VAL A 101 28.40 6.15 4.67
N VAL A 102 27.61 7.09 4.17
CA VAL A 102 26.71 7.90 5.01
C VAL A 102 25.31 7.33 4.97
N CYS A 103 24.79 6.93 6.12
CA CYS A 103 23.44 6.40 6.28
C CYS A 103 22.54 7.45 6.94
N VAL A 104 21.52 7.94 6.23
CA VAL A 104 20.64 9.01 6.73
C VAL A 104 19.23 8.46 6.93
N GLY A 105 18.73 8.53 8.16
CA GLY A 105 17.38 8.11 8.52
C GLY A 105 16.55 9.27 9.05
N GLY A 106 15.37 9.52 8.46
CA GLY A 106 14.41 10.53 8.90
C GLY A 106 13.15 9.90 9.53
N GLY A 107 12.89 10.21 10.82
CA GLY A 107 11.76 9.62 11.55
C GLY A 107 11.79 8.09 11.53
N VAL A 108 10.66 7.45 11.23
CA VAL A 108 10.58 5.99 11.09
C VAL A 108 11.43 5.43 9.94
N GLY A 109 11.85 6.26 8.97
CA GLY A 109 12.78 5.86 7.91
C GLY A 109 14.13 5.36 8.45
N THR A 110 14.53 5.79 9.65
CA THR A 110 15.72 5.29 10.36
C THR A 110 15.69 3.77 10.54
N VAL A 111 14.51 3.22 10.78
CA VAL A 111 14.28 1.77 10.92
C VAL A 111 14.68 1.01 9.65
N SER A 112 14.43 1.62 8.48
CA SER A 112 14.74 1.01 7.18
C SER A 112 16.23 1.08 6.83
N VAL A 113 16.92 2.10 7.32
CA VAL A 113 18.38 2.28 7.12
C VAL A 113 19.19 1.38 8.04
N LEU A 114 18.71 1.09 9.25
CA LEU A 114 19.43 0.35 10.29
C LEU A 114 20.00 -1.00 9.81
N PRO A 115 19.24 -1.92 9.17
CA PRO A 115 19.80 -3.19 8.70
C PRO A 115 20.86 -2.99 7.61
N VAL A 116 20.75 -1.95 6.79
CA VAL A 116 21.75 -1.62 5.76
C VAL A 116 23.03 -1.08 6.42
N ALA A 117 22.92 -0.14 7.37
CA ALA A 117 24.05 0.43 8.09
C ALA A 117 24.87 -0.67 8.78
N ARG A 118 24.18 -1.59 9.50
CA ARG A 118 24.80 -2.73 10.18
C ARG A 118 25.56 -3.61 9.18
N ALA A 119 24.91 -4.00 8.08
CA ALA A 119 25.52 -4.88 7.09
C ALA A 119 26.68 -4.20 6.33
N MET A 120 26.60 -2.90 6.05
CA MET A 120 27.70 -2.13 5.44
C MET A 120 28.91 -2.04 6.37
N LYS A 121 28.70 -1.86 7.68
CA LYS A 121 29.77 -1.88 8.67
C LYS A 121 30.42 -3.28 8.80
N GLU A 122 29.62 -4.34 8.84
CA GLU A 122 30.09 -5.73 8.83
C GLU A 122 30.91 -6.07 7.57
N ALA A 123 30.58 -5.46 6.43
CA ALA A 123 31.34 -5.59 5.18
C ALA A 123 32.67 -4.82 5.19
N GLY A 124 33.01 -4.10 6.29
CA GLY A 124 34.27 -3.38 6.47
C GLY A 124 34.28 -1.97 5.88
N ASN A 125 33.09 -1.35 5.71
CA ASN A 125 32.99 0.06 5.40
C ASN A 125 33.09 0.91 6.67
N ARG A 126 33.54 2.17 6.55
CA ARG A 126 33.31 3.19 7.57
C ARG A 126 31.87 3.68 7.42
N VAL A 127 31.09 3.56 8.47
CA VAL A 127 29.67 3.98 8.47
C VAL A 127 29.48 5.21 9.35
N VAL A 128 29.07 6.32 8.76
CA VAL A 128 28.65 7.53 9.46
C VAL A 128 27.14 7.62 9.32
N SER A 129 26.41 7.68 10.42
CA SER A 129 24.96 7.74 10.40
C SER A 129 24.44 9.10 10.87
N VAL A 130 23.38 9.58 10.20
CA VAL A 130 22.59 10.73 10.61
C VAL A 130 21.18 10.24 10.91
N VAL A 131 20.74 10.40 12.17
CA VAL A 131 19.37 10.12 12.58
C VAL A 131 18.67 11.44 12.83
N ALA A 132 17.58 11.67 12.11
CA ALA A 132 16.86 12.92 12.15
C ALA A 132 15.39 12.75 12.49
N ALA A 133 14.83 13.69 13.24
CA ALA A 133 13.41 13.80 13.52
C ALA A 133 13.04 15.26 13.78
N GLN A 134 11.73 15.58 13.80
CA GLN A 134 11.26 16.91 14.15
C GLN A 134 11.59 17.26 15.60
N THR A 135 11.35 16.29 16.50
CA THR A 135 11.58 16.44 17.96
C THR A 135 12.21 15.17 18.52
N LYS A 136 12.78 15.28 19.74
CA LYS A 136 13.33 14.15 20.50
C LYS A 136 12.39 12.97 20.60
N ASP A 137 11.12 13.21 20.87
CA ASP A 137 10.12 12.17 21.12
C ASP A 137 9.78 11.35 19.85
N ARG A 138 10.19 11.85 18.67
CA ARG A 138 10.03 11.18 17.38
C ARG A 138 11.28 10.42 16.92
N LEU A 139 12.36 10.48 17.68
CA LEU A 139 13.56 9.69 17.42
C LEU A 139 13.29 8.22 17.73
N VAL A 140 13.67 7.35 16.82
CA VAL A 140 13.53 5.89 16.98
C VAL A 140 14.85 5.19 16.68
N VAL A 141 15.10 4.08 17.34
CA VAL A 141 16.26 3.16 17.16
C VAL A 141 17.64 3.87 17.18
N VAL A 142 17.77 4.94 17.97
CA VAL A 142 19.02 5.73 18.05
C VAL A 142 20.19 4.91 18.59
N ASP A 143 19.95 4.10 19.62
CA ASP A 143 21.00 3.28 20.23
C ASP A 143 21.41 2.13 19.31
N GLU A 144 20.47 1.53 18.61
CA GLU A 144 20.74 0.50 17.60
C GLU A 144 21.55 1.08 16.43
N MET A 145 21.22 2.30 15.96
CA MET A 145 22.00 3.00 14.94
C MET A 145 23.40 3.36 15.43
N ARG A 146 23.56 3.74 16.70
CA ARG A 146 24.88 4.00 17.29
C ARG A 146 25.77 2.78 17.27
N GLN A 147 25.21 1.59 17.54
CA GLN A 147 25.95 0.33 17.46
C GLN A 147 26.28 -0.07 16.00
N ALA A 148 25.36 0.24 15.08
CA ALA A 148 25.50 -0.07 13.66
C ALA A 148 26.45 0.88 12.91
N SER A 149 26.96 1.94 13.57
CA SER A 149 27.76 2.99 12.94
C SER A 149 29.11 3.16 13.64
N ASP A 150 30.09 3.73 12.95
CA ASP A 150 31.34 4.19 13.54
C ASP A 150 31.20 5.57 14.14
N GLU A 151 30.25 6.36 13.60
CA GLU A 151 29.89 7.68 14.08
C GLU A 151 28.39 7.89 13.89
N LEU A 152 27.75 8.49 14.90
CA LEU A 152 26.33 8.85 14.86
C LEU A 152 26.13 10.32 15.14
N ILE A 153 25.45 11.01 14.24
CA ILE A 153 24.99 12.39 14.41
C ILE A 153 23.47 12.34 14.58
N VAL A 154 22.96 12.95 15.64
CA VAL A 154 21.53 13.11 15.89
C VAL A 154 21.14 14.55 15.58
N VAL A 155 20.07 14.72 14.83
CA VAL A 155 19.57 16.03 14.39
C VAL A 155 18.08 16.12 14.71
N THR A 156 17.66 17.22 15.33
CA THR A 156 16.24 17.55 15.50
C THR A 156 15.94 18.94 14.99
N ASP A 157 14.78 19.11 14.33
CA ASP A 157 14.40 20.40 13.74
C ASP A 157 14.30 21.50 14.80
N ASP A 158 13.79 21.14 15.99
CA ASP A 158 13.62 22.06 17.14
C ASP A 158 14.85 22.19 18.04
N GLY A 159 15.83 21.28 17.91
CA GLY A 159 17.03 21.22 18.76
C GLY A 159 16.80 20.56 20.12
N SER A 160 15.73 19.80 20.30
CA SER A 160 15.40 19.10 21.55
C SER A 160 16.35 17.94 21.87
N GLU A 161 17.04 17.39 20.86
CA GLU A 161 18.10 16.39 21.00
C GLU A 161 19.12 16.53 19.87
N GLY A 162 20.42 16.43 20.20
CA GLY A 162 21.50 16.51 19.22
C GLY A 162 21.68 17.90 18.62
N GLN A 163 21.98 17.95 17.33
CA GLN A 163 22.13 19.21 16.58
C GLN A 163 20.75 19.75 16.17
N LYS A 164 20.57 21.07 16.26
CA LYS A 164 19.39 21.74 15.69
C LYS A 164 19.62 21.99 14.21
N GLY A 165 18.70 21.53 13.35
CA GLY A 165 18.76 21.79 11.91
C GLY A 165 18.18 20.65 11.09
N LEU A 166 18.57 20.58 9.83
CA LEU A 166 18.10 19.57 8.89
C LEU A 166 19.18 18.50 8.61
N PRO A 167 18.80 17.26 8.28
CA PRO A 167 19.78 16.21 7.93
C PRO A 167 20.71 16.56 6.79
N VAL A 168 20.27 17.42 5.86
CA VAL A 168 21.09 17.89 4.73
C VAL A 168 22.24 18.79 5.21
N ASP A 169 22.05 19.54 6.31
CA ASP A 169 23.10 20.39 6.89
C ASP A 169 24.18 19.51 7.53
N ALA A 170 23.76 18.49 8.30
CA ALA A 170 24.67 17.51 8.88
C ALA A 170 25.44 16.72 7.81
N LEU A 171 24.80 16.36 6.69
CA LEU A 171 25.48 15.77 5.53
C LEU A 171 26.53 16.73 4.95
N GLY A 172 26.22 18.02 4.83
CA GLY A 172 27.17 19.05 4.39
C GLY A 172 28.40 19.13 5.27
N GLU A 173 28.26 19.05 6.59
CA GLU A 173 29.37 19.00 7.55
C GLU A 173 30.23 17.73 7.38
N ILE A 174 29.62 16.57 7.15
CA ILE A 174 30.35 15.33 6.89
C ILE A 174 31.18 15.46 5.60
N LEU A 175 30.54 15.95 4.53
CA LEU A 175 31.20 16.12 3.21
C LEU A 175 32.32 17.16 3.23
N ALA A 176 32.31 18.11 4.17
CA ALA A 176 33.37 19.09 4.34
C ALA A 176 34.62 18.51 5.02
N ARG A 177 34.50 17.43 5.80
CA ARG A 177 35.58 16.88 6.64
C ARG A 177 36.14 15.56 6.12
N GLU A 178 35.37 14.77 5.35
CA GLU A 178 35.84 13.48 4.85
C GLU A 178 35.23 13.15 3.48
N GLN A 179 35.95 12.28 2.75
CA GLN A 179 35.46 11.76 1.49
C GLN A 179 34.36 10.72 1.75
N VAL A 180 33.24 10.85 1.05
CA VAL A 180 32.11 9.92 1.11
C VAL A 180 31.96 9.23 -0.23
N ASP A 181 31.90 7.91 -0.20
CA ASP A 181 31.83 7.07 -1.41
C ASP A 181 30.38 6.67 -1.77
N ARG A 182 29.47 6.70 -0.79
CA ARG A 182 28.04 6.36 -0.98
C ARG A 182 27.18 6.98 0.10
N ILE A 183 25.97 7.36 -0.29
CA ILE A 183 24.92 7.82 0.63
C ILE A 183 23.75 6.86 0.52
N VAL A 184 23.18 6.45 1.68
CA VAL A 184 21.94 5.68 1.75
C VAL A 184 20.95 6.51 2.58
N VAL A 185 19.80 6.87 2.03
CA VAL A 185 18.85 7.73 2.72
C VAL A 185 17.42 7.17 2.66
N VAL A 186 16.74 7.20 3.81
CA VAL A 186 15.33 6.85 3.93
C VAL A 186 14.61 7.79 4.88
N GLY A 187 13.50 8.35 4.44
CA GLY A 187 12.69 9.26 5.24
C GLY A 187 11.62 9.97 4.39
N PRO A 188 11.18 11.14 4.82
CA PRO A 188 10.24 11.97 4.05
C PRO A 188 10.77 12.30 2.64
N GLY A 189 9.88 12.34 1.66
CA GLY A 189 10.24 12.54 0.26
C GLY A 189 11.10 13.79 0.03
N ALA A 190 10.70 14.92 0.59
CA ALA A 190 11.44 16.19 0.48
C ALA A 190 12.87 16.09 1.05
N MET A 191 13.05 15.37 2.19
CA MET A 191 14.38 15.13 2.77
C MET A 191 15.25 14.28 1.83
N MET A 192 14.70 13.20 1.30
CA MET A 192 15.42 12.32 0.38
C MET A 192 15.79 13.05 -0.89
N GLU A 193 14.89 13.84 -1.48
CA GLU A 193 15.14 14.66 -2.66
C GLU A 193 16.27 15.66 -2.43
N ALA A 194 16.27 16.39 -1.31
CA ALA A 194 17.31 17.35 -0.96
C ALA A 194 18.70 16.68 -0.85
N ILE A 195 18.77 15.51 -0.23
CA ILE A 195 20.02 14.73 -0.10
C ILE A 195 20.47 14.21 -1.46
N CYS A 196 19.55 13.77 -2.32
CA CYS A 196 19.86 13.35 -3.69
C CYS A 196 20.42 14.50 -4.51
N GLN A 197 19.92 15.71 -4.34
CA GLN A 197 20.46 16.90 -5.02
C GLN A 197 21.92 17.16 -4.61
N VAL A 198 22.23 17.09 -3.32
CA VAL A 198 23.61 17.22 -2.82
C VAL A 198 24.50 16.11 -3.40
N GLY A 199 24.06 14.87 -3.39
CA GLY A 199 24.80 13.76 -3.98
C GLY A 199 25.07 13.95 -5.47
N LYS A 200 24.09 14.43 -6.22
CA LYS A 200 24.24 14.76 -7.65
C LYS A 200 25.28 15.85 -7.88
N GLU A 201 25.24 16.93 -7.11
CA GLU A 201 26.21 18.04 -7.20
C GLU A 201 27.63 17.60 -6.88
N LYS A 202 27.80 16.68 -5.94
CA LYS A 202 29.09 16.14 -5.50
C LYS A 202 29.52 14.90 -6.28
N SER A 203 28.69 14.39 -7.21
CA SER A 203 28.91 13.14 -7.94
C SER A 203 29.06 11.91 -7.03
N ILE A 204 28.34 11.89 -5.91
CA ILE A 204 28.31 10.76 -4.96
C ILE A 204 27.04 9.93 -5.25
N PRO A 205 27.15 8.60 -5.40
CA PRO A 205 25.98 7.74 -5.54
C PRO A 205 25.07 7.84 -4.30
N VAL A 206 23.76 8.01 -4.52
CA VAL A 206 22.74 8.10 -3.48
C VAL A 206 21.69 7.02 -3.71
N ASP A 207 21.55 6.10 -2.77
CA ASP A 207 20.49 5.10 -2.78
C ASP A 207 19.36 5.53 -1.83
N VAL A 208 18.13 5.49 -2.33
CA VAL A 208 16.92 5.85 -1.59
C VAL A 208 15.99 4.64 -1.48
N ALA A 209 15.44 4.37 -0.29
CA ALA A 209 14.31 3.45 -0.19
C ALA A 209 13.00 4.21 -0.32
N LEU A 210 12.27 3.92 -1.39
CA LEU A 210 11.03 4.62 -1.70
C LEU A 210 9.85 4.00 -0.95
N ASN A 211 9.07 4.86 -0.31
CA ASN A 211 7.80 4.50 0.30
C ASN A 211 6.69 4.67 -0.74
N ALA A 212 6.15 3.56 -1.21
CA ALA A 212 5.03 3.55 -2.15
C ALA A 212 3.88 2.71 -1.57
N ILE A 213 2.67 2.94 -2.09
CA ILE A 213 1.50 2.16 -1.72
C ILE A 213 1.68 0.73 -2.25
N ILE A 214 1.95 -0.21 -1.37
CA ILE A 214 2.15 -1.63 -1.68
C ILE A 214 0.93 -2.42 -1.22
N VAL A 215 0.21 -3.02 -2.17
CA VAL A 215 -1.00 -3.81 -1.89
C VAL A 215 -0.69 -5.31 -1.83
N ASP A 216 -0.09 -5.88 -2.88
CA ASP A 216 0.20 -7.33 -2.93
C ASP A 216 1.67 -7.67 -2.65
N GLY A 217 2.60 -6.79 -2.99
CA GLY A 217 4.03 -7.00 -2.81
C GLY A 217 4.71 -7.90 -3.85
N THR A 218 3.99 -8.37 -4.88
CA THR A 218 4.47 -9.37 -5.87
C THR A 218 4.67 -8.79 -7.27
N GLY A 219 4.43 -7.49 -7.47
CA GLY A 219 4.55 -6.80 -8.74
C GLY A 219 3.39 -6.99 -9.71
N ILE A 220 2.32 -7.67 -9.30
CA ILE A 220 1.19 -7.96 -10.18
C ILE A 220 0.18 -6.81 -10.20
N CYS A 221 -0.14 -6.20 -9.05
CA CYS A 221 -1.18 -5.17 -8.95
C CYS A 221 -0.77 -3.80 -9.53
N GLY A 222 0.54 -3.52 -9.60
CA GLY A 222 1.08 -2.29 -10.17
C GLY A 222 0.83 -1.02 -9.32
N SER A 223 0.28 -1.11 -8.10
CA SER A 223 0.00 0.05 -7.25
C SER A 223 1.26 0.78 -6.81
N CYS A 224 2.36 0.07 -6.63
CA CYS A 224 3.66 0.62 -6.22
C CYS A 224 4.56 1.05 -7.39
N ARG A 225 4.01 1.24 -8.60
CA ARG A 225 4.79 1.69 -9.75
C ARG A 225 5.26 3.13 -9.58
N LEU A 226 6.51 3.38 -9.94
CA LEU A 226 7.13 4.70 -9.99
C LEU A 226 8.03 4.80 -11.22
N THR A 227 8.30 6.02 -11.67
CA THR A 227 9.21 6.27 -12.79
C THR A 227 10.63 6.51 -12.27
N ILE A 228 11.54 5.60 -12.61
CA ILE A 228 12.96 5.66 -12.25
C ILE A 228 13.79 5.61 -13.52
N GLY A 229 14.58 6.65 -13.78
CA GLY A 229 15.39 6.75 -15.02
C GLY A 229 14.53 6.71 -16.29
N GLY A 230 13.33 7.29 -16.26
CA GLY A 230 12.40 7.31 -17.39
C GLY A 230 11.73 5.96 -17.67
N LYS A 231 11.85 4.97 -16.76
CA LYS A 231 11.23 3.64 -16.88
C LYS A 231 10.32 3.37 -15.71
N THR A 232 9.17 2.73 -15.97
CA THR A 232 8.30 2.23 -14.92
C THR A 232 8.99 1.11 -14.13
N ARG A 233 9.07 1.27 -12.81
CA ARG A 233 9.57 0.29 -11.85
C ARG A 233 8.52 -0.01 -10.80
N PHE A 234 8.56 -1.21 -10.25
CA PHE A 234 7.68 -1.64 -9.17
C PHE A 234 8.48 -1.70 -7.87
N VAL A 235 8.18 -0.82 -6.92
CA VAL A 235 8.93 -0.72 -5.65
C VAL A 235 8.97 -2.05 -4.91
N CYS A 236 7.90 -2.85 -4.99
CA CYS A 236 7.82 -4.13 -4.30
C CYS A 236 8.68 -5.26 -4.87
N ILE A 237 9.15 -5.16 -6.11
CA ILE A 237 9.99 -6.20 -6.75
C ILE A 237 11.32 -5.66 -7.26
N ASP A 238 11.34 -4.47 -7.89
CA ASP A 238 12.58 -3.86 -8.38
C ASP A 238 13.36 -3.13 -7.26
N GLY A 239 12.64 -2.70 -6.19
CA GLY A 239 13.15 -1.95 -5.05
C GLY A 239 13.12 -2.76 -3.75
N PRO A 240 13.05 -2.11 -2.59
CA PRO A 240 12.67 -0.71 -2.38
C PRO A 240 13.76 0.33 -2.63
N PHE A 241 15.04 -0.09 -2.76
CA PHE A 241 16.17 0.81 -2.95
C PHE A 241 16.42 1.11 -4.44
N PHE A 242 16.59 2.39 -4.76
CA PHE A 242 16.86 2.88 -6.11
C PHE A 242 17.90 3.99 -6.09
N ASP A 243 18.52 4.24 -7.23
CA ASP A 243 19.33 5.43 -7.45
C ASP A 243 18.47 6.69 -7.34
N GLY A 244 18.64 7.44 -6.26
CA GLY A 244 17.84 8.60 -5.93
C GLY A 244 17.97 9.75 -6.94
N THR A 245 19.05 9.77 -7.73
CA THR A 245 19.26 10.78 -8.78
C THR A 245 18.39 10.56 -10.01
N GLN A 246 17.80 9.38 -10.15
CA GLN A 246 16.94 8.98 -11.26
C GLN A 246 15.43 8.95 -10.91
N VAL A 247 15.06 9.25 -9.67
CA VAL A 247 13.67 9.22 -9.18
C VAL A 247 12.89 10.41 -9.72
N ASP A 248 11.68 10.18 -10.19
CA ASP A 248 10.68 11.22 -10.42
C ASP A 248 10.01 11.60 -9.08
N TRP A 249 10.60 12.57 -8.38
CA TRP A 249 10.12 12.99 -7.05
C TRP A 249 8.71 13.58 -7.07
N LYS A 250 8.32 14.22 -8.17
CA LYS A 250 6.97 14.75 -8.32
C LYS A 250 5.93 13.63 -8.40
N GLU A 251 6.25 12.51 -9.07
CA GLU A 251 5.39 11.34 -9.09
C GLU A 251 5.33 10.70 -7.70
N VAL A 252 6.46 10.59 -6.98
CA VAL A 252 6.51 10.04 -5.60
C VAL A 252 5.58 10.83 -4.69
N GLU A 253 5.66 12.16 -4.69
CA GLU A 253 4.79 13.04 -3.90
C GLU A 253 3.31 12.85 -4.26
N THR A 254 2.98 12.95 -5.55
CA THR A 254 1.60 12.83 -6.05
C THR A 254 0.99 11.48 -5.66
N ARG A 255 1.75 10.37 -5.83
CA ARG A 255 1.24 9.04 -5.53
C ARG A 255 1.19 8.74 -4.03
N GLY A 256 2.06 9.35 -3.24
CA GLY A 256 2.06 9.20 -1.78
C GLY A 256 0.81 9.77 -1.09
N THR A 257 0.13 10.73 -1.71
CA THR A 257 -1.03 11.43 -1.14
C THR A 257 -2.40 10.95 -1.62
N ILE A 258 -2.46 10.00 -2.57
CA ILE A 258 -3.71 9.56 -3.23
C ILE A 258 -4.81 9.15 -2.22
N TYR A 259 -4.47 8.48 -1.12
CA TYR A 259 -5.45 7.98 -0.15
C TYR A 259 -5.52 8.79 1.14
N SER A 260 -4.76 9.86 1.28
CA SER A 260 -4.65 10.64 2.53
C SER A 260 -5.98 11.12 3.08
N LYS A 261 -6.92 11.54 2.22
CA LYS A 261 -8.26 11.94 2.65
C LYS A 261 -9.07 10.77 3.20
N MET A 262 -9.05 9.62 2.50
CA MET A 262 -9.79 8.42 2.93
C MET A 262 -9.26 7.87 4.25
N GLU A 263 -7.93 7.90 4.44
CA GLU A 263 -7.28 7.50 5.70
C GLU A 263 -7.67 8.44 6.84
N ASN A 264 -7.73 9.75 6.59
CA ASN A 264 -8.16 10.74 7.56
C ASN A 264 -9.60 10.51 7.99
N ASP A 265 -10.51 10.36 7.02
CA ASP A 265 -11.93 10.12 7.27
C ASP A 265 -12.12 8.82 8.08
N ALA A 266 -11.34 7.77 7.78
CA ALA A 266 -11.38 6.50 8.51
C ALA A 266 -10.86 6.59 9.95
N LEU A 267 -9.81 7.38 10.21
CA LEU A 267 -9.28 7.62 11.56
C LEU A 267 -10.26 8.45 12.40
N GLU A 268 -10.89 9.47 11.82
CA GLU A 268 -11.91 10.28 12.50
C GLU A 268 -13.11 9.42 12.94
N GLN A 269 -13.54 8.46 12.13
CA GLN A 269 -14.65 7.55 12.47
C GLN A 269 -14.36 6.68 13.69
N ILE A 270 -13.11 6.33 13.96
CA ILE A 270 -12.72 5.54 15.14
C ILE A 270 -12.24 6.41 16.31
N GLY A 271 -12.36 7.74 16.21
CA GLY A 271 -11.99 8.68 17.28
C GLY A 271 -10.48 8.79 17.51
N VAL A 272 -9.65 8.36 16.54
CA VAL A 272 -8.19 8.50 16.62
C VAL A 272 -7.78 9.78 15.89
N HIS A 273 -7.24 10.73 16.66
CA HIS A 273 -6.64 11.94 16.12
C HIS A 273 -5.11 11.76 16.14
N LEU A 274 -4.54 11.47 14.97
CA LEU A 274 -3.09 11.53 14.78
C LEU A 274 -2.68 12.99 14.53
N ASP A 275 -1.59 13.44 15.12
CA ASP A 275 -1.07 14.78 14.90
C ASP A 275 -0.85 15.04 13.41
N LYS A 276 -1.29 16.22 12.93
CA LYS A 276 -1.19 16.63 11.51
C LYS A 276 0.25 16.52 10.96
N GLU A 277 1.23 16.65 11.82
CA GLU A 277 2.66 16.60 11.48
C GLU A 277 3.23 15.18 11.26
N SER A 278 2.52 14.12 11.67
CA SER A 278 2.89 12.73 11.29
C SER A 278 2.50 12.38 9.86
N ARG A 279 1.82 13.28 9.17
CA ARG A 279 1.35 13.16 7.79
C ARG A 279 2.28 13.91 6.86
N LEU A 280 2.57 13.35 5.70
CA LEU A 280 3.20 14.07 4.60
C LEU A 280 2.42 15.37 4.36
N GLU A 281 3.11 16.51 4.27
CA GLU A 281 2.47 17.81 4.03
C GLU A 281 1.55 17.72 2.81
N GLN A 282 0.26 17.88 3.07
CA GLN A 282 -0.75 17.85 2.04
C GLN A 282 -0.80 19.23 1.39
N THR A 283 -0.41 19.30 0.13
CA THR A 283 -0.78 20.46 -0.68
C THR A 283 -2.30 20.44 -0.90
N ASP A 284 -2.98 21.51 -0.46
CA ASP A 284 -4.40 21.76 -0.70
C ASP A 284 -4.69 21.94 -2.20
N LYS A 285 -4.67 20.84 -2.95
CA LYS A 285 -5.27 20.81 -4.29
C LYS A 285 -6.61 20.12 -4.16
N GLU A 286 -7.67 20.87 -4.42
CA GLU A 286 -9.04 20.39 -4.44
C GLU A 286 -9.16 19.12 -5.28
N GLN A 287 -9.30 17.98 -4.61
CA GLN A 287 -9.75 16.75 -5.25
C GLN A 287 -11.28 16.80 -5.39
N PRO A 288 -11.85 16.22 -6.45
CA PRO A 288 -13.30 16.23 -6.63
C PRO A 288 -13.96 15.53 -5.43
N THR A 289 -14.76 16.30 -4.71
CA THR A 289 -15.48 15.84 -3.51
C THR A 289 -16.55 14.84 -3.92
N ILE A 290 -16.42 13.58 -3.47
CA ILE A 290 -17.53 12.63 -3.44
C ILE A 290 -18.47 13.13 -2.35
N LYS A 291 -19.58 13.75 -2.75
CA LYS A 291 -20.52 14.48 -1.86
C LYS A 291 -21.48 13.57 -1.08
N GLU A 292 -21.42 12.26 -1.21
CA GLU A 292 -22.32 11.33 -0.50
C GLU A 292 -21.55 10.21 0.17
N PRO A 293 -21.90 9.79 1.40
CA PRO A 293 -21.29 8.65 2.06
C PRO A 293 -21.54 7.37 1.26
N LEU A 294 -20.51 6.55 1.15
CA LEU A 294 -20.52 5.27 0.44
C LEU A 294 -21.21 4.18 1.27
N GLY A 295 -22.53 4.24 1.40
CA GLY A 295 -23.36 3.22 2.06
C GLY A 295 -23.90 3.63 3.42
N HIS A 296 -25.10 3.21 3.72
CA HIS A 296 -25.81 3.44 4.98
C HIS A 296 -26.19 2.11 5.63
N GLY A 297 -25.56 1.75 6.74
CA GLY A 297 -26.19 0.96 7.77
C GLY A 297 -26.16 -0.56 7.72
N ALA A 298 -25.36 -1.19 6.84
CA ALA A 298 -25.20 -2.65 6.83
C ALA A 298 -23.90 -3.14 7.52
N GLU A 299 -23.41 -2.39 8.50
CA GLU A 299 -22.14 -2.70 9.21
C GLU A 299 -22.17 -4.03 10.00
N ASN A 300 -23.34 -4.63 10.17
CA ASN A 300 -23.53 -5.87 10.94
C ASN A 300 -23.95 -7.08 10.09
N ASP A 301 -24.02 -6.97 8.76
CA ASP A 301 -24.38 -8.12 7.92
C ASP A 301 -23.24 -9.15 7.94
N SER A 302 -23.51 -10.37 8.35
CA SER A 302 -22.56 -11.47 8.23
C SER A 302 -22.26 -11.78 6.75
N ILE A 303 -21.11 -12.38 6.44
CA ILE A 303 -20.75 -12.79 5.08
C ILE A 303 -21.84 -13.70 4.48
N GLU A 304 -22.47 -14.54 5.30
CA GLU A 304 -23.57 -15.43 4.90
C GLU A 304 -24.80 -14.62 4.47
N GLU A 305 -25.17 -13.57 5.20
CA GLU A 305 -26.28 -12.67 4.83
C GLU A 305 -25.99 -11.85 3.57
N LEU A 306 -24.74 -11.47 3.37
CA LEU A 306 -24.31 -10.75 2.14
C LEU A 306 -24.41 -11.61 0.90
N THR A 307 -24.20 -12.91 1.02
CA THR A 307 -24.13 -13.85 -0.11
C THR A 307 -25.42 -14.63 -0.30
N ASP A 308 -26.28 -14.73 0.72
CA ASP A 308 -27.53 -15.45 0.62
C ASP A 308 -28.51 -14.79 -0.36
N ARG A 309 -28.96 -15.55 -1.33
CA ARG A 309 -29.99 -15.10 -2.25
C ARG A 309 -31.36 -14.89 -1.59
N GLY A 310 -31.61 -15.60 -0.48
CA GLY A 310 -32.85 -15.52 0.31
C GLY A 310 -32.92 -14.32 1.25
N ALA A 311 -31.82 -13.59 1.42
CA ALA A 311 -31.77 -12.42 2.31
C ALA A 311 -32.88 -11.41 1.98
N ALA A 312 -33.50 -10.82 2.99
CA ALA A 312 -34.65 -9.92 2.86
C ALA A 312 -34.34 -8.72 1.94
N TRP A 313 -33.17 -8.12 2.08
CA TRP A 313 -32.73 -7.01 1.24
C TRP A 313 -32.63 -7.36 -0.25
N ARG A 314 -32.24 -8.61 -0.59
CA ARG A 314 -32.23 -9.07 -2.00
C ARG A 314 -33.62 -9.30 -2.56
N ASP A 315 -34.53 -9.75 -1.70
CA ASP A 315 -35.95 -9.87 -2.06
C ASP A 315 -36.59 -8.52 -2.34
N GLU A 316 -36.27 -7.52 -1.55
CA GLU A 316 -36.74 -6.14 -1.77
C GLU A 316 -36.24 -5.58 -3.12
N LEU A 317 -34.95 -5.76 -3.43
CA LEU A 317 -34.40 -5.37 -4.73
C LEU A 317 -35.06 -6.10 -5.91
N ARG A 318 -35.41 -7.38 -5.76
CA ARG A 318 -36.16 -8.11 -6.80
C ARG A 318 -37.58 -7.58 -6.98
N LYS A 319 -38.22 -7.15 -5.87
CA LYS A 319 -39.58 -6.58 -5.90
C LYS A 319 -39.59 -5.14 -6.42
N SER A 320 -38.56 -4.34 -6.16
CA SER A 320 -38.48 -2.93 -6.55
C SER A 320 -38.46 -2.73 -8.07
N MET A 321 -37.96 -3.69 -8.85
CA MET A 321 -37.91 -3.61 -10.33
C MET A 321 -38.16 -4.99 -10.93
N LYS A 322 -39.16 -5.08 -11.82
CA LYS A 322 -39.48 -6.34 -12.50
C LYS A 322 -38.37 -6.74 -13.49
N ASN A 323 -38.17 -8.04 -13.68
CA ASN A 323 -37.16 -8.55 -14.62
C ASN A 323 -37.31 -8.02 -16.05
N LYS A 324 -38.53 -7.77 -16.52
CA LYS A 324 -38.79 -7.17 -17.83
C LYS A 324 -38.15 -5.79 -17.96
N ASP A 325 -38.26 -4.98 -16.90
CA ASP A 325 -37.76 -3.60 -16.87
C ASP A 325 -36.22 -3.63 -16.75
N ARG A 326 -35.67 -4.51 -15.89
CA ARG A 326 -34.21 -4.74 -15.82
C ARG A 326 -33.61 -5.13 -17.16
N MET A 327 -34.28 -5.99 -17.91
CA MET A 327 -33.85 -6.45 -19.23
C MET A 327 -34.02 -5.39 -20.33
N ALA A 328 -34.77 -4.33 -20.09
CA ALA A 328 -34.91 -3.18 -20.99
C ALA A 328 -33.77 -2.17 -20.86
N LEU A 329 -33.05 -2.16 -19.75
CA LEU A 329 -31.91 -1.29 -19.55
C LEU A 329 -30.78 -1.59 -20.53
N LYS A 330 -30.16 -0.55 -21.09
CA LYS A 330 -29.02 -0.68 -22.01
C LYS A 330 -27.72 -0.94 -21.21
N ARG A 331 -26.84 -1.74 -21.79
CA ARG A 331 -25.48 -1.94 -21.26
C ARG A 331 -24.69 -0.64 -21.40
N HIS A 332 -24.02 -0.24 -20.33
CA HIS A 332 -23.06 0.86 -20.38
C HIS A 332 -21.77 0.44 -21.08
N ALA A 333 -21.24 1.33 -21.93
CA ALA A 333 -19.90 1.19 -22.48
C ALA A 333 -18.88 1.70 -21.45
N MET A 334 -17.72 1.05 -21.38
CA MET A 334 -16.61 1.52 -20.56
C MET A 334 -16.13 2.89 -21.07
N PRO A 335 -16.12 3.94 -20.24
CA PRO A 335 -15.43 5.19 -20.57
C PRO A 335 -13.96 4.91 -20.85
N MET A 336 -13.46 5.50 -21.92
CA MET A 336 -12.08 5.28 -22.33
C MET A 336 -11.41 6.62 -22.64
N VAL A 337 -10.12 6.72 -22.36
CA VAL A 337 -9.30 7.86 -22.77
C VAL A 337 -9.34 8.00 -24.29
N ASP A 338 -9.35 9.22 -24.80
CA ASP A 338 -9.36 9.49 -26.23
C ASP A 338 -8.14 8.90 -26.94
N MET A 339 -8.27 8.70 -28.26
CA MET A 339 -7.26 7.98 -29.04
C MET A 339 -5.92 8.71 -29.09
N HIS A 340 -5.92 10.04 -29.09
CA HIS A 340 -4.68 10.83 -29.12
C HIS A 340 -3.90 10.67 -27.82
N THR A 341 -4.56 10.79 -26.69
CA THR A 341 -3.95 10.61 -25.36
C THR A 341 -3.41 9.18 -25.20
N ARG A 342 -4.13 8.15 -25.67
CA ARG A 342 -3.66 6.74 -25.62
C ARG A 342 -2.33 6.52 -26.33
N THR A 343 -2.08 7.24 -27.42
CA THR A 343 -0.87 7.07 -28.23
C THR A 343 0.34 7.82 -27.68
N HIS A 344 0.10 8.84 -26.85
CA HIS A 344 1.13 9.73 -26.32
C HIS A 344 1.43 9.52 -24.84
N ASP A 345 0.44 9.07 -24.07
CA ASP A 345 0.60 8.76 -22.65
C ASP A 345 0.52 7.25 -22.40
N ARG A 346 1.67 6.64 -22.08
CA ARG A 346 1.77 5.20 -21.78
C ARG A 346 1.46 4.85 -20.34
N ILE A 347 1.28 5.85 -19.49
CA ILE A 347 1.10 5.69 -18.04
C ILE A 347 -0.38 5.70 -17.68
N GLN A 348 -1.18 6.49 -18.39
CA GLN A 348 -2.59 6.63 -18.11
C GLN A 348 -3.36 5.34 -18.47
N GLU A 349 -4.14 4.84 -17.51
CA GLU A 349 -5.03 3.69 -17.76
C GLU A 349 -6.09 4.06 -18.81
N VAL A 350 -6.21 3.25 -19.86
CA VAL A 350 -7.10 3.54 -20.98
C VAL A 350 -8.56 3.42 -20.58
N ALA A 351 -8.92 2.39 -19.80
CA ALA A 351 -10.26 2.20 -19.25
C ALA A 351 -10.42 3.05 -17.98
N GLN A 352 -11.33 4.03 -18.02
CA GLN A 352 -11.50 5.00 -16.93
C GLN A 352 -12.43 4.51 -15.80
N GLY A 353 -12.94 3.28 -15.89
CA GLY A 353 -13.90 2.77 -14.92
C GLY A 353 -15.32 3.32 -15.14
N PHE A 354 -16.28 2.78 -14.41
CA PHE A 354 -17.63 3.31 -14.35
C PHE A 354 -17.74 4.39 -13.29
N THR A 355 -18.50 5.44 -13.57
CA THR A 355 -18.98 6.33 -12.49
C THR A 355 -19.93 5.55 -11.58
N LEU A 356 -20.17 6.04 -10.36
CA LEU A 356 -21.11 5.41 -9.43
C LEU A 356 -22.49 5.22 -10.04
N GLU A 357 -23.00 6.21 -10.78
CA GLU A 357 -24.30 6.15 -11.45
C GLU A 357 -24.32 5.06 -12.54
N MET A 358 -23.30 5.05 -13.40
CA MET A 358 -23.17 4.02 -14.45
C MET A 358 -23.10 2.61 -13.85
N ALA A 359 -22.36 2.46 -12.75
CA ALA A 359 -22.22 1.17 -12.07
C ALA A 359 -23.55 0.69 -11.46
N MET A 360 -24.30 1.59 -10.85
CA MET A 360 -25.61 1.28 -10.28
C MET A 360 -26.62 0.90 -11.38
N ASP A 361 -26.65 1.64 -12.47
CA ASP A 361 -27.54 1.37 -13.60
C ASP A 361 -27.18 0.02 -14.25
N GLU A 362 -25.90 -0.27 -14.41
CA GLU A 362 -25.44 -1.56 -14.92
C GLU A 362 -25.77 -2.70 -13.93
N ALA A 363 -25.62 -2.47 -12.63
CA ALA A 363 -25.97 -3.44 -11.59
C ALA A 363 -27.48 -3.76 -11.56
N ARG A 364 -28.33 -2.77 -11.79
CA ARG A 364 -29.80 -2.96 -11.92
C ARG A 364 -30.17 -3.91 -13.05
N ARG A 365 -29.35 -4.03 -14.08
CA ARG A 365 -29.58 -5.00 -15.18
C ARG A 365 -29.54 -6.45 -14.68
N CYS A 366 -28.79 -6.76 -13.64
CA CYS A 366 -28.72 -8.12 -13.09
C CYS A 366 -30.08 -8.56 -12.53
N ILE A 367 -30.64 -9.67 -13.08
CA ILE A 367 -31.94 -10.21 -12.65
C ILE A 367 -31.86 -11.16 -11.47
N ASP A 368 -30.69 -11.30 -10.83
CA ASP A 368 -30.45 -12.15 -9.66
C ASP A 368 -30.94 -13.60 -9.86
N CYS A 369 -30.42 -14.29 -10.85
CA CYS A 369 -30.83 -15.63 -11.25
C CYS A 369 -30.82 -16.64 -10.09
N ALA A 370 -31.81 -17.53 -10.01
CA ALA A 370 -31.83 -18.61 -9.04
C ALA A 370 -30.69 -19.63 -9.26
N LYS A 371 -30.29 -19.84 -10.52
CA LYS A 371 -29.12 -20.63 -10.90
C LYS A 371 -28.17 -19.73 -11.72
N PRO A 372 -27.22 -19.07 -11.07
CA PRO A 372 -26.38 -18.07 -11.71
C PRO A 372 -25.25 -18.73 -12.52
N THR A 373 -25.50 -19.02 -13.79
CA THR A 373 -24.53 -19.64 -14.70
C THR A 373 -23.27 -18.76 -14.91
N CYS A 374 -23.34 -17.46 -14.65
CA CYS A 374 -22.15 -16.58 -14.63
C CYS A 374 -21.14 -17.00 -13.56
N ARG A 375 -21.59 -17.52 -12.41
CA ARG A 375 -20.72 -18.06 -11.36
C ARG A 375 -19.95 -19.29 -11.85
N GLU A 376 -20.62 -20.17 -12.60
CA GLU A 376 -19.99 -21.35 -13.21
C GLU A 376 -18.98 -20.98 -14.31
N GLY A 377 -19.16 -19.82 -14.94
CA GLY A 377 -18.23 -19.29 -15.94
C GLY A 377 -17.00 -18.60 -15.33
N CYS A 378 -17.00 -18.34 -14.03
CA CYS A 378 -15.87 -17.77 -13.32
C CYS A 378 -14.94 -18.89 -12.81
N PRO A 379 -13.64 -18.90 -13.17
CA PRO A 379 -12.71 -19.96 -12.74
C PRO A 379 -12.57 -20.11 -11.21
N ILE A 380 -12.79 -19.02 -10.47
CA ILE A 380 -12.74 -19.00 -8.99
C ILE A 380 -14.12 -19.04 -8.35
N HIS A 381 -15.18 -19.28 -9.13
CA HIS A 381 -16.57 -19.40 -8.67
C HIS A 381 -17.08 -18.22 -7.82
N MET A 382 -16.63 -17.00 -8.16
CA MET A 382 -17.03 -15.76 -7.48
C MET A 382 -18.56 -15.62 -7.40
N ASN A 383 -19.07 -15.14 -6.26
CA ASN A 383 -20.51 -14.92 -6.08
C ASN A 383 -20.96 -13.64 -6.81
N ILE A 384 -20.97 -13.71 -8.15
CA ILE A 384 -21.24 -12.58 -9.04
C ILE A 384 -22.58 -11.91 -8.75
N PRO A 385 -23.73 -12.61 -8.58
CA PRO A 385 -24.98 -11.93 -8.28
C PRO A 385 -24.95 -11.17 -6.96
N ALA A 386 -24.26 -11.70 -5.93
CA ALA A 386 -24.21 -11.06 -4.63
C ALA A 386 -23.47 -9.71 -4.68
N PHE A 387 -22.26 -9.67 -5.25
CA PHE A 387 -21.55 -8.40 -5.33
C PHE A 387 -22.27 -7.36 -6.19
N ILE A 388 -22.89 -7.78 -7.31
CA ILE A 388 -23.67 -6.87 -8.16
C ILE A 388 -24.89 -6.32 -7.42
N LYS A 389 -25.57 -7.13 -6.63
CA LYS A 389 -26.73 -6.67 -5.84
C LYS A 389 -26.31 -5.76 -4.68
N ASN A 390 -25.12 -5.94 -4.10
CA ASN A 390 -24.56 -5.00 -3.16
C ASN A 390 -24.26 -3.64 -3.83
N ILE A 391 -23.78 -3.61 -5.09
CA ILE A 391 -23.66 -2.37 -5.86
C ILE A 391 -25.04 -1.72 -6.06
N GLU A 392 -26.05 -2.47 -6.45
CA GLU A 392 -27.39 -1.93 -6.69
C GLU A 392 -27.99 -1.26 -5.47
N ARG A 393 -27.72 -1.76 -4.26
CA ARG A 393 -28.18 -1.17 -2.99
C ARG A 393 -27.24 -0.10 -2.42
N ARG A 394 -26.20 0.30 -3.16
CA ARG A 394 -25.15 1.27 -2.78
C ARG A 394 -24.19 0.79 -1.67
N GLU A 395 -24.19 -0.48 -1.34
CA GLU A 395 -23.28 -1.07 -0.37
C GLU A 395 -21.96 -1.47 -1.03
N PHE A 396 -21.18 -0.48 -1.41
CA PHE A 396 -19.97 -0.68 -2.20
C PHE A 396 -18.90 -1.45 -1.45
N ARG A 397 -18.75 -1.19 -0.14
CA ARG A 397 -17.80 -1.90 0.70
C ARG A 397 -18.13 -3.39 0.76
N LEU A 398 -19.40 -3.73 1.01
CA LEU A 398 -19.87 -5.11 1.07
C LEU A 398 -19.75 -5.82 -0.27
N ALA A 399 -19.92 -5.10 -1.38
CA ALA A 399 -19.65 -5.65 -2.70
C ALA A 399 -18.16 -5.99 -2.89
N ALA A 400 -17.25 -5.14 -2.41
CA ALA A 400 -15.82 -5.43 -2.43
C ALA A 400 -15.47 -6.63 -1.54
N ASP A 401 -16.06 -6.74 -0.36
CA ASP A 401 -15.85 -7.86 0.55
C ASP A 401 -16.36 -9.18 -0.07
N THR A 402 -17.52 -9.16 -0.72
CA THR A 402 -18.03 -10.31 -1.49
C THR A 402 -17.06 -10.75 -2.62
N LEU A 403 -16.38 -9.81 -3.28
CA LEU A 403 -15.35 -10.15 -4.27
C LEU A 403 -14.12 -10.80 -3.63
N ARG A 404 -13.72 -10.32 -2.44
CA ARG A 404 -12.55 -10.80 -1.71
C ARG A 404 -12.71 -12.17 -1.10
N GLU A 405 -13.94 -12.67 -0.91
CA GLU A 405 -14.17 -14.05 -0.42
C GLU A 405 -13.49 -15.11 -1.29
N THR A 406 -13.46 -14.91 -2.59
CA THR A 406 -12.93 -15.89 -3.54
C THR A 406 -11.76 -15.37 -4.37
N SER A 407 -11.50 -14.06 -4.37
CA SER A 407 -10.42 -13.43 -5.14
C SER A 407 -9.49 -12.62 -4.25
N ALA A 408 -8.22 -13.01 -4.20
CA ALA A 408 -7.19 -12.19 -3.56
C ALA A 408 -6.86 -10.91 -4.38
N LEU A 409 -7.20 -10.89 -5.68
CA LEU A 409 -6.78 -9.86 -6.64
C LEU A 409 -7.95 -9.43 -7.55
N PRO A 410 -9.09 -8.97 -7.03
CA PRO A 410 -10.25 -8.60 -7.85
C PRO A 410 -9.93 -7.47 -8.85
N ALA A 411 -9.03 -6.56 -8.50
CA ALA A 411 -8.52 -5.50 -9.38
C ALA A 411 -7.85 -6.04 -10.65
N VAL A 412 -7.02 -7.05 -10.49
CA VAL A 412 -6.33 -7.71 -11.62
C VAL A 412 -7.34 -8.48 -12.43
N CYS A 413 -8.22 -9.25 -11.79
CA CYS A 413 -9.26 -10.01 -12.46
C CYS A 413 -10.14 -9.10 -13.34
N GLY A 414 -10.55 -7.93 -12.84
CA GLY A 414 -11.34 -6.97 -13.62
C GLY A 414 -10.64 -6.47 -14.88
N ARG A 415 -9.28 -6.39 -14.87
CA ARG A 415 -8.49 -5.87 -16.01
C ARG A 415 -8.03 -6.94 -16.99
N VAL A 416 -7.70 -8.14 -16.54
CA VAL A 416 -7.04 -9.16 -17.38
C VAL A 416 -7.91 -10.36 -17.73
N CYS A 417 -9.01 -10.61 -17.00
CA CYS A 417 -9.90 -11.72 -17.31
C CYS A 417 -10.58 -11.49 -18.67
N PRO A 418 -10.61 -12.49 -19.54
CA PRO A 418 -11.44 -12.46 -20.77
C PRO A 418 -12.91 -12.72 -20.41
N GLN A 419 -13.56 -11.73 -19.75
CA GLN A 419 -14.90 -11.86 -19.17
C GLN A 419 -15.93 -12.29 -20.23
N GLU A 420 -15.77 -11.82 -21.47
CA GLU A 420 -16.60 -12.17 -22.61
C GLU A 420 -16.53 -13.66 -23.00
N LYS A 421 -15.48 -14.36 -22.56
CA LYS A 421 -15.32 -15.83 -22.74
C LYS A 421 -15.61 -16.61 -21.46
N GLN A 422 -15.68 -15.94 -20.32
CA GLN A 422 -15.88 -16.53 -18.99
C GLN A 422 -17.27 -16.20 -18.43
N CYS A 423 -17.34 -15.35 -17.39
CA CYS A 423 -18.58 -15.07 -16.66
C CYS A 423 -19.64 -14.39 -17.52
N GLU A 424 -19.26 -13.43 -18.38
CA GLU A 424 -20.22 -12.73 -19.25
C GLU A 424 -20.76 -13.65 -20.34
N SER A 425 -19.95 -14.58 -20.87
CA SER A 425 -20.43 -15.56 -21.86
C SER A 425 -21.55 -16.45 -21.31
N ARG A 426 -21.56 -16.70 -20.02
CA ARG A 426 -22.53 -17.53 -19.32
C ARG A 426 -23.73 -16.76 -18.79
N CYS A 427 -23.76 -15.43 -18.93
CA CYS A 427 -24.90 -14.62 -18.52
C CYS A 427 -26.17 -15.04 -19.25
N ILE A 428 -27.29 -15.13 -18.51
CA ILE A 428 -28.59 -15.52 -19.04
C ILE A 428 -29.06 -14.63 -20.22
N TYR A 429 -28.59 -13.35 -20.24
CA TYR A 429 -28.88 -12.42 -21.32
C TYR A 429 -28.43 -12.90 -22.70
N ASN A 430 -27.33 -13.66 -22.76
CA ASN A 430 -26.86 -14.25 -24.05
C ASN A 430 -27.84 -15.25 -24.61
N LYS A 431 -28.53 -16.03 -23.76
CA LYS A 431 -29.58 -16.94 -24.20
C LYS A 431 -30.80 -16.23 -24.82
N MET A 432 -30.97 -14.95 -24.39
CA MET A 432 -32.06 -14.08 -24.92
C MET A 432 -31.58 -13.17 -26.07
N LYS A 433 -30.39 -13.40 -26.61
CA LYS A 433 -29.76 -12.57 -27.66
C LYS A 433 -29.64 -11.09 -27.26
N LYS A 434 -29.41 -10.82 -25.98
CA LYS A 434 -29.16 -9.49 -25.38
C LYS A 434 -27.73 -9.40 -24.87
N GLN A 435 -27.20 -8.17 -24.79
CA GLN A 435 -25.88 -7.95 -24.25
C GLN A 435 -25.84 -8.36 -22.75
N PRO A 436 -24.86 -9.15 -22.33
CA PRO A 436 -24.70 -9.56 -20.93
C PRO A 436 -24.50 -8.35 -20.00
N VAL A 437 -24.67 -8.56 -18.70
CA VAL A 437 -24.25 -7.56 -17.69
C VAL A 437 -22.74 -7.40 -17.76
N ALA A 438 -22.24 -6.17 -17.67
CA ALA A 438 -20.82 -5.85 -17.76
C ALA A 438 -20.11 -6.22 -16.44
N ILE A 439 -20.01 -7.51 -16.17
CA ILE A 439 -19.53 -8.07 -14.89
C ILE A 439 -18.11 -7.61 -14.59
N GLY A 440 -17.21 -7.69 -15.58
CA GLY A 440 -15.83 -7.31 -15.42
C GLY A 440 -15.66 -5.81 -15.15
N TYR A 441 -16.47 -4.97 -15.78
CA TYR A 441 -16.42 -3.52 -15.55
C TYR A 441 -16.91 -3.16 -14.14
N LEU A 442 -17.89 -3.89 -13.62
CA LEU A 442 -18.34 -3.75 -12.24
C LEU A 442 -17.27 -4.21 -11.23
N CYS A 443 -16.46 -5.22 -11.56
CA CYS A 443 -15.32 -5.60 -10.74
C CYS A 443 -14.27 -4.49 -10.62
N LEU A 444 -14.14 -3.60 -11.61
CA LEU A 444 -13.19 -2.49 -11.61
C LEU A 444 -13.61 -1.33 -10.72
N LEU A 445 -14.91 -1.20 -10.39
CA LEU A 445 -15.43 -0.09 -9.60
C LEU A 445 -14.70 0.11 -8.25
N TYR A 446 -14.22 -0.96 -7.62
CA TYR A 446 -13.54 -0.95 -6.32
C TYR A 446 -12.03 -0.99 -6.40
N THR A 447 -11.50 -0.99 -7.60
CA THR A 447 -10.11 -1.34 -7.85
C THR A 447 -9.42 -0.33 -8.73
N SER A 448 -10.18 0.62 -9.28
CA SER A 448 -9.64 1.78 -9.95
C SER A 448 -9.42 2.88 -8.91
N PRO A 449 -8.23 3.44 -8.77
CA PRO A 449 -8.06 4.69 -8.06
C PRO A 449 -8.70 5.79 -8.91
N SER A 450 -9.94 6.09 -8.64
CA SER A 450 -10.65 7.24 -9.24
C SER A 450 -10.74 8.35 -8.22
#